data_538fb94a2eb5a1776c49fd8be79c13ae
#
_entry.id   538fb94a2eb5a1776c49fd8be79c13ae
#
_cell.length_a   1.000
_cell.length_b   1.000
_cell.length_c   1.000
_cell.angle_alpha   90.00
_cell.angle_beta   90.00
_cell.angle_gamma   90.00
#
_symmetry.space_group_name_H-M   'P 1'
#
loop_
_entity.id
_entity.type
_entity.pdbx_description
1 polymer ?
#
loop_
_entity_poly.entity_id
_entity_poly.type
_entity_poly.pdbx_seq_one_letter_code
_entity_poly.pdbx_strand_id
1 'polypeptide(L)'
;MKKILSVAFLLMLSVALHAQKEVTKFLGIPVDGSKSSMIQKLKNKGFVYYPSADYLEGEFNGQQVDVYVVTNNNRVYRIMACDKHGCDEGQIKIRYNTLCRQFANNQKYVPLDAEELSERENISYEMTVNKKEYQATYAQLPADDDLTKRLVWFTILERYGKYYIAIFYDNEFNRAQGEDL
;
A
#
# COMPACT_ATOMS: atom_id res chain seq x y z
N MET A 1 16.46 -29.40 37.44
CA MET A 1 17.11 -28.95 36.19
C MET A 1 16.17 -28.93 35.00
N LYS A 2 15.32 -29.96 34.72
CA LYS A 2 14.39 -29.98 33.57
C LYS A 2 13.39 -28.79 33.54
N LYS A 3 12.86 -28.34 34.69
CA LYS A 3 11.91 -27.21 34.78
C LYS A 3 12.56 -25.85 34.50
N ILE A 4 13.84 -25.67 34.84
CA ILE A 4 14.59 -24.42 34.58
C ILE A 4 14.91 -24.30 33.07
N LEU A 5 15.23 -25.41 32.41
CA LEU A 5 15.45 -25.45 30.96
C LEU A 5 14.17 -25.08 30.17
N SER A 6 13.00 -25.55 30.61
CA SER A 6 11.71 -25.23 29.98
C SER A 6 11.36 -23.74 30.08
N VAL A 7 11.62 -23.12 31.24
CA VAL A 7 11.35 -21.67 31.43
C VAL A 7 12.31 -20.83 30.60
N ALA A 8 13.59 -21.21 30.52
CA ALA A 8 14.57 -20.51 29.67
C ALA A 8 14.23 -20.62 28.17
N PHE A 9 13.73 -21.80 27.72
CA PHE A 9 13.29 -21.96 26.33
C PHE A 9 12.03 -21.16 25.99
N LEU A 10 11.07 -21.05 26.92
CA LEU A 10 9.88 -20.20 26.76
C LEU A 10 10.24 -18.70 26.72
N LEU A 11 11.22 -18.28 27.55
CA LEU A 11 11.71 -16.89 27.54
C LEU A 11 12.46 -16.55 26.23
N MET A 12 13.24 -17.46 25.66
CA MET A 12 13.89 -17.24 24.36
C MET A 12 12.89 -17.18 23.21
N LEU A 13 11.80 -17.95 23.24
CA LEU A 13 10.73 -17.86 22.25
C LEU A 13 9.98 -16.52 22.32
N SER A 14 9.77 -15.98 23.52
CA SER A 14 9.08 -14.67 23.68
C SER A 14 9.93 -13.49 23.19
N VAL A 15 11.26 -13.55 23.33
CA VAL A 15 12.17 -12.52 22.83
C VAL A 15 12.26 -12.55 21.29
N ALA A 16 12.19 -13.73 20.67
CA ALA A 16 12.18 -13.85 19.20
C ALA A 16 10.91 -13.27 18.55
N LEU A 17 9.79 -13.24 19.28
CA LEU A 17 8.53 -12.64 18.81
C LEU A 17 8.55 -11.11 18.80
N HIS A 18 9.40 -10.47 19.59
CA HIS A 18 9.52 -8.99 19.63
C HIS A 18 10.55 -8.41 18.66
N ALA A 19 11.32 -9.27 17.96
CA ALA A 19 12.32 -8.81 16.98
C ALA A 19 11.79 -8.68 15.56
N GLN A 20 10.51 -8.97 15.30
CA GLN A 20 9.93 -8.83 13.97
C GLN A 20 9.57 -7.36 13.74
N LYS A 21 10.34 -6.68 12.88
CA LYS A 21 10.04 -5.30 12.48
C LYS A 21 8.58 -5.18 12.02
N GLU A 22 7.86 -4.24 12.58
CA GLU A 22 6.52 -3.91 12.12
C GLU A 22 6.62 -3.33 10.70
N VAL A 23 6.04 -4.01 9.73
CA VAL A 23 6.02 -3.59 8.32
C VAL A 23 4.62 -3.13 7.92
N THR A 24 4.54 -2.40 6.82
CA THR A 24 3.27 -2.00 6.22
C THR A 24 2.38 -3.22 5.98
N LYS A 25 1.07 -3.09 6.22
CA LYS A 25 0.08 -4.17 6.05
C LYS A 25 -0.98 -3.75 5.03
N PHE A 26 -1.24 -4.61 4.06
CA PHE A 26 -2.37 -4.52 3.13
C PHE A 26 -3.43 -5.55 3.53
N LEU A 27 -4.65 -5.13 3.82
CA LEU A 27 -5.75 -5.99 4.33
C LEU A 27 -5.35 -6.85 5.55
N GLY A 28 -4.47 -6.31 6.41
CA GLY A 28 -3.92 -7.01 7.57
C GLY A 28 -2.78 -7.98 7.24
N ILE A 29 -2.41 -8.14 5.98
CA ILE A 29 -1.30 -8.98 5.52
C ILE A 29 -0.02 -8.13 5.51
N PRO A 30 1.06 -8.52 6.23
CA PRO A 30 2.34 -7.84 6.14
C PRO A 30 2.87 -7.82 4.69
N VAL A 31 3.26 -6.64 4.21
CA VAL A 31 3.89 -6.44 2.89
C VAL A 31 5.33 -6.93 2.98
N ASP A 32 5.51 -8.25 3.06
CA ASP A 32 6.79 -8.93 3.22
C ASP A 32 6.70 -10.39 2.76
N GLY A 33 7.84 -11.07 2.71
CA GLY A 33 7.98 -12.45 2.30
C GLY A 33 8.07 -12.64 0.79
N SER A 34 7.90 -13.86 0.30
CA SER A 34 7.98 -14.15 -1.14
C SER A 34 6.71 -13.75 -1.88
N LYS A 35 6.85 -13.45 -3.18
CA LYS A 35 5.73 -13.15 -4.08
C LYS A 35 4.66 -14.25 -4.07
N SER A 36 5.07 -15.50 -4.14
CA SER A 36 4.15 -16.64 -4.15
C SER A 36 3.33 -16.75 -2.86
N SER A 37 3.97 -16.52 -1.71
CA SER A 37 3.29 -16.48 -0.41
C SER A 37 2.28 -15.33 -0.33
N MET A 38 2.64 -14.14 -0.84
CA MET A 38 1.74 -12.99 -0.87
C MET A 38 0.53 -13.25 -1.77
N ILE A 39 0.74 -13.77 -2.97
CA ILE A 39 -0.34 -14.16 -3.88
C ILE A 39 -1.30 -15.13 -3.19
N GLN A 40 -0.79 -16.15 -2.49
CA GLN A 40 -1.64 -17.12 -1.78
C GLN A 40 -2.45 -16.46 -0.66
N LYS A 41 -1.85 -15.55 0.11
CA LYS A 41 -2.56 -14.79 1.16
C LYS A 41 -3.67 -13.90 0.58
N LEU A 42 -3.42 -13.25 -0.56
CA LEU A 42 -4.42 -12.42 -1.26
C LEU A 42 -5.56 -13.28 -1.84
N LYS A 43 -5.26 -14.46 -2.39
CA LYS A 43 -6.29 -15.43 -2.80
C LYS A 43 -7.20 -15.83 -1.63
N ASN A 44 -6.65 -16.04 -0.46
CA ASN A 44 -7.42 -16.32 0.76
C ASN A 44 -8.29 -15.13 1.22
N LYS A 45 -8.03 -13.91 0.71
CA LYS A 45 -8.86 -12.71 0.90
C LYS A 45 -9.90 -12.50 -0.21
N GLY A 46 -10.02 -13.44 -1.15
CA GLY A 46 -11.01 -13.40 -2.22
C GLY A 46 -10.50 -12.84 -3.56
N PHE A 47 -9.21 -12.52 -3.68
CA PHE A 47 -8.64 -12.08 -4.94
C PHE A 47 -8.39 -13.27 -5.89
N VAL A 48 -8.59 -13.05 -7.18
CA VAL A 48 -8.34 -14.03 -8.24
C VAL A 48 -7.03 -13.70 -8.94
N TYR A 49 -6.08 -14.64 -8.97
CA TYR A 49 -4.79 -14.43 -9.61
C TYR A 49 -4.81 -14.78 -11.10
N TYR A 50 -4.27 -13.91 -11.94
CA TYR A 50 -4.10 -14.05 -13.39
C TYR A 50 -2.61 -14.21 -13.73
N PRO A 51 -2.10 -15.46 -13.83
CA PRO A 51 -0.66 -15.71 -13.99
C PRO A 51 -0.06 -15.13 -15.28
N SER A 52 -0.81 -15.09 -16.38
CA SER A 52 -0.35 -14.59 -17.68
C SER A 52 -0.07 -13.09 -17.67
N ALA A 53 -0.76 -12.33 -16.82
CA ALA A 53 -0.65 -10.88 -16.70
C ALA A 53 -0.04 -10.45 -15.36
N ASP A 54 0.24 -11.42 -14.48
CA ASP A 54 0.93 -11.25 -13.20
C ASP A 54 0.28 -10.24 -12.23
N TYR A 55 -1.06 -10.23 -12.18
CA TYR A 55 -1.83 -9.45 -11.22
C TYR A 55 -2.95 -10.27 -10.58
N LEU A 56 -3.54 -9.74 -9.51
CA LEU A 56 -4.76 -10.28 -8.90
C LEU A 56 -5.90 -9.28 -9.10
N GLU A 57 -7.11 -9.81 -9.32
CA GLU A 57 -8.34 -9.01 -9.40
C GLU A 57 -9.21 -9.26 -8.17
N GLY A 58 -9.83 -8.21 -7.66
CA GLY A 58 -10.76 -8.31 -6.54
C GLY A 58 -11.38 -6.97 -6.16
N GLU A 59 -12.10 -6.97 -5.04
CA GLU A 59 -12.69 -5.76 -4.50
C GLU A 59 -11.81 -5.17 -3.37
N PHE A 60 -11.55 -3.87 -3.45
CA PHE A 60 -10.87 -3.12 -2.41
C PHE A 60 -11.46 -1.73 -2.27
N ASN A 61 -11.82 -1.35 -1.05
CA ASN A 61 -12.42 -0.04 -0.72
C ASN A 61 -13.62 0.33 -1.63
N GLY A 62 -14.52 -0.64 -1.87
CA GLY A 62 -15.73 -0.46 -2.66
C GLY A 62 -15.49 -0.31 -4.17
N GLN A 63 -14.31 -0.68 -4.66
CA GLN A 63 -13.97 -0.66 -6.08
C GLN A 63 -13.42 -2.01 -6.53
N GLN A 64 -13.68 -2.37 -7.79
CA GLN A 64 -12.94 -3.44 -8.45
C GLN A 64 -11.54 -2.93 -8.76
N VAL A 65 -10.53 -3.69 -8.34
CA VAL A 65 -9.12 -3.31 -8.49
C VAL A 65 -8.28 -4.43 -9.07
N ASP A 66 -7.23 -4.03 -9.80
CA ASP A 66 -6.11 -4.88 -10.16
C ASP A 66 -5.00 -4.68 -9.14
N VAL A 67 -4.56 -5.77 -8.50
CA VAL A 67 -3.55 -5.76 -7.44
C VAL A 67 -2.25 -6.37 -7.94
N TYR A 68 -1.17 -5.61 -7.85
CA TYR A 68 0.17 -5.99 -8.25
C TYR A 68 1.06 -6.21 -7.04
N VAL A 69 1.79 -7.33 -7.01
CA VAL A 69 2.76 -7.67 -5.99
C VAL A 69 4.17 -7.42 -6.52
N VAL A 70 4.81 -6.37 -6.02
CA VAL A 70 6.15 -5.96 -6.47
C VAL A 70 7.21 -6.44 -5.50
N THR A 71 8.30 -7.00 -6.05
CA THR A 71 9.38 -7.60 -5.26
C THR A 71 10.73 -7.02 -5.62
N ASN A 72 11.62 -6.96 -4.63
CA ASN A 72 13.04 -6.78 -4.79
C ASN A 72 13.74 -8.01 -4.22
N ASN A 73 14.64 -8.65 -5.00
CA ASN A 73 15.34 -9.88 -4.62
C ASN A 73 14.38 -10.96 -4.05
N ASN A 74 13.24 -11.17 -4.73
CA ASN A 74 12.16 -12.09 -4.33
C ASN A 74 11.50 -11.76 -2.99
N ARG A 75 11.73 -10.59 -2.39
CA ARG A 75 11.01 -10.10 -1.21
C ARG A 75 10.01 -9.03 -1.60
N VAL A 76 8.78 -9.16 -1.14
CA VAL A 76 7.73 -8.17 -1.41
C VAL A 76 8.05 -6.88 -0.68
N TYR A 77 8.12 -5.77 -1.44
CA TYR A 77 8.29 -4.44 -0.86
C TYR A 77 7.13 -3.50 -1.15
N ARG A 78 6.26 -3.84 -2.13
CA ARG A 78 5.12 -3.01 -2.50
C ARG A 78 3.92 -3.86 -2.90
N ILE A 79 2.75 -3.44 -2.45
CA ILE A 79 1.47 -3.81 -3.05
C ILE A 79 0.89 -2.56 -3.70
N MET A 80 0.50 -2.66 -4.97
CA MET A 80 -0.22 -1.61 -5.68
C MET A 80 -1.62 -2.11 -6.00
N ALA A 81 -2.65 -1.39 -5.56
CA ALA A 81 -4.05 -1.63 -5.93
C ALA A 81 -4.51 -0.49 -6.84
N CYS A 82 -4.79 -0.80 -8.10
CA CYS A 82 -5.22 0.17 -9.10
C CYS A 82 -6.69 -0.04 -9.44
N ASP A 83 -7.48 1.04 -9.49
CA ASP A 83 -8.88 0.96 -9.95
C ASP A 83 -8.93 0.31 -11.33
N LYS A 84 -9.79 -0.70 -11.49
CA LYS A 84 -9.97 -1.41 -12.76
C LYS A 84 -10.72 -0.57 -13.79
N HIS A 85 -11.65 0.25 -13.34
CA HIS A 85 -12.49 1.08 -14.19
C HIS A 85 -12.14 2.56 -14.02
N GLY A 86 -11.81 3.19 -15.15
CA GLY A 86 -11.56 4.62 -15.18
C GLY A 86 -12.84 5.43 -15.12
N CYS A 87 -12.75 6.62 -14.56
CA CYS A 87 -13.85 7.57 -14.42
C CYS A 87 -13.52 8.91 -15.07
N ASP A 88 -14.48 9.85 -15.05
CA ASP A 88 -14.26 11.21 -15.50
C ASP A 88 -13.59 12.09 -14.44
N GLU A 89 -13.29 13.35 -14.79
CA GLU A 89 -12.60 14.31 -13.93
C GLU A 89 -13.41 14.63 -12.66
N GLY A 90 -14.71 14.79 -12.76
CA GLY A 90 -15.56 15.08 -11.59
C GLY A 90 -15.57 13.91 -10.60
N GLN A 91 -15.71 12.70 -11.11
CA GLN A 91 -15.73 11.49 -10.30
C GLN A 91 -14.38 11.21 -9.63
N ILE A 92 -13.26 11.44 -10.32
CA ILE A 92 -11.94 11.19 -9.73
C ILE A 92 -11.64 12.18 -8.59
N LYS A 93 -12.07 13.46 -8.69
CA LYS A 93 -11.96 14.41 -7.58
C LYS A 93 -12.70 13.92 -6.33
N ILE A 94 -13.95 13.49 -6.52
CA ILE A 94 -14.77 12.95 -5.42
C ILE A 94 -14.08 11.75 -4.77
N ARG A 95 -13.57 10.83 -5.60
CA ARG A 95 -12.91 9.62 -5.11
C ARG A 95 -11.60 9.96 -4.37
N TYR A 96 -10.76 10.84 -4.91
CA TYR A 96 -9.54 11.29 -4.27
C TYR A 96 -9.82 11.93 -2.89
N ASN A 97 -10.73 12.90 -2.85
CA ASN A 97 -11.09 13.58 -1.61
C ASN A 97 -11.75 12.63 -0.58
N THR A 98 -12.53 11.65 -1.08
CA THR A 98 -13.11 10.61 -0.21
C THR A 98 -12.01 9.76 0.43
N LEU A 99 -10.98 9.37 -0.32
CA LEU A 99 -9.83 8.66 0.22
C LEU A 99 -9.06 9.51 1.24
N CYS A 100 -8.79 10.78 0.95
CA CYS A 100 -8.15 11.68 1.91
C CYS A 100 -8.89 11.67 3.25
N ARG A 101 -10.22 11.83 3.24
CA ARG A 101 -11.06 11.80 4.44
C ARG A 101 -11.07 10.43 5.13
N GLN A 102 -11.14 9.34 4.37
CA GLN A 102 -11.11 7.98 4.93
C GLN A 102 -9.79 7.69 5.64
N PHE A 103 -8.66 8.06 5.04
CA PHE A 103 -7.35 7.90 5.67
C PHE A 103 -7.19 8.81 6.89
N ALA A 104 -7.57 10.08 6.81
CA ALA A 104 -7.49 11.04 7.91
C ALA A 104 -8.35 10.61 9.13
N ASN A 105 -9.52 10.00 8.89
CA ASN A 105 -10.40 9.52 9.94
C ASN A 105 -10.03 8.13 10.49
N ASN A 106 -9.03 7.46 9.92
CA ASN A 106 -8.60 6.13 10.35
C ASN A 106 -7.36 6.24 11.25
N GLN A 107 -7.52 5.94 12.53
CA GLN A 107 -6.46 5.99 13.55
C GLN A 107 -5.23 5.12 13.25
N LYS A 108 -5.30 4.26 12.23
CA LYS A 108 -4.14 3.47 11.76
C LYS A 108 -3.19 4.27 10.87
N TYR A 109 -3.52 5.50 10.51
CA TYR A 109 -2.74 6.31 9.57
C TYR A 109 -2.49 7.70 10.11
N VAL A 110 -1.33 8.24 9.79
CA VAL A 110 -0.94 9.64 10.05
C VAL A 110 -0.65 10.30 8.71
N PRO A 111 -1.29 11.44 8.38
CA PRO A 111 -0.98 12.16 7.15
C PRO A 111 0.44 12.73 7.21
N LEU A 112 1.20 12.57 6.14
CA LEU A 112 2.52 13.18 5.94
C LEU A 112 2.44 14.31 4.92
N ASP A 113 1.74 14.07 3.82
CA ASP A 113 1.47 15.02 2.75
C ASP A 113 0.14 14.61 2.10
N ALA A 114 -0.95 15.26 2.49
CA ALA A 114 -2.29 14.87 2.06
C ALA A 114 -3.23 16.08 2.11
N GLU A 115 -3.56 16.60 0.94
CA GLU A 115 -4.50 17.70 0.78
C GLU A 115 -5.67 17.28 -0.12
N GLU A 116 -6.88 17.74 0.24
CA GLU A 116 -8.06 17.56 -0.62
C GLU A 116 -7.97 18.48 -1.84
N LEU A 117 -8.45 18.01 -2.98
CA LEU A 117 -8.52 18.78 -4.21
C LEU A 117 -9.65 19.80 -4.12
N SER A 118 -9.37 21.03 -4.59
CA SER A 118 -10.39 22.06 -4.75
C SER A 118 -11.41 21.67 -5.81
N GLU A 119 -12.67 22.07 -5.63
CA GLU A 119 -13.71 21.91 -6.65
C GLU A 119 -13.35 22.61 -7.97
N ARG A 120 -12.59 23.69 -7.89
CA ARG A 120 -12.17 24.50 -9.07
C ARG A 120 -10.94 23.94 -9.77
N GLU A 121 -10.29 22.93 -9.19
CA GLU A 121 -9.11 22.28 -9.79
C GLU A 121 -9.47 21.68 -11.14
N ASN A 122 -8.71 22.03 -12.18
CA ASN A 122 -8.83 21.41 -13.50
C ASN A 122 -7.74 20.34 -13.65
N ILE A 123 -8.06 19.10 -13.23
CA ILE A 123 -7.12 17.98 -13.21
C ILE A 123 -6.56 17.72 -14.60
N SER A 124 -7.42 17.74 -15.62
CA SER A 124 -7.00 17.50 -17.00
C SER A 124 -5.94 18.50 -17.46
N TYR A 125 -6.17 19.78 -17.25
CA TYR A 125 -5.23 20.82 -17.60
C TYR A 125 -3.93 20.71 -16.80
N GLU A 126 -4.03 20.58 -15.48
CA GLU A 126 -2.89 20.52 -14.59
C GLU A 126 -1.98 19.34 -14.90
N MET A 127 -2.54 18.14 -15.09
CA MET A 127 -1.76 16.94 -15.41
C MET A 127 -1.16 17.01 -16.83
N THR A 128 -1.91 17.53 -17.81
CA THR A 128 -1.48 17.53 -19.21
C THR A 128 -0.48 18.65 -19.50
N VAL A 129 -0.77 19.87 -19.05
CA VAL A 129 -0.01 21.07 -19.37
C VAL A 129 1.10 21.31 -18.34
N ASN A 130 0.72 21.34 -17.05
CA ASN A 130 1.64 21.66 -15.96
C ASN A 130 2.41 20.45 -15.42
N LYS A 131 2.09 19.24 -15.91
CA LYS A 131 2.70 17.97 -15.44
C LYS A 131 2.55 17.74 -13.94
N LYS A 132 1.50 18.31 -13.35
CA LYS A 132 1.20 18.19 -11.94
C LYS A 132 0.82 16.75 -11.61
N GLU A 133 1.40 16.21 -10.55
CA GLU A 133 1.05 14.92 -9.97
C GLU A 133 0.15 15.16 -8.76
N TYR A 134 -0.90 14.37 -8.64
CA TYR A 134 -1.82 14.40 -7.50
C TYR A 134 -1.57 13.19 -6.62
N GLN A 135 -0.94 13.43 -5.49
CA GLN A 135 -0.56 12.38 -4.55
C GLN A 135 -0.98 12.76 -3.13
N ALA A 136 -1.37 11.78 -2.33
CA ALA A 136 -1.55 11.90 -0.90
C ALA A 136 -0.78 10.77 -0.20
N THR A 137 -0.01 11.12 0.84
CA THR A 137 0.93 10.22 1.52
C THR A 137 0.64 10.15 3.00
N TYR A 138 0.67 8.92 3.54
CA TYR A 138 0.39 8.60 4.94
C TYR A 138 1.43 7.62 5.47
N ALA A 139 1.68 7.67 6.78
CA ALA A 139 2.37 6.61 7.50
C ALA A 139 1.35 5.67 8.15
N GLN A 140 1.55 4.36 8.06
CA GLN A 140 0.71 3.37 8.74
C GLN A 140 1.24 3.06 10.14
N LEU A 141 0.38 3.17 11.17
CA LEU A 141 0.70 2.87 12.56
C LEU A 141 0.53 1.35 12.90
N PRO A 142 1.19 0.83 13.97
CA PRO A 142 2.24 1.52 14.72
C PRO A 142 3.46 1.75 13.83
N ALA A 143 4.14 2.86 14.03
CA ALA A 143 5.42 3.13 13.39
C ALA A 143 6.44 3.31 14.52
N ASP A 144 7.64 2.78 14.29
CA ASP A 144 8.80 3.06 15.11
C ASP A 144 9.20 4.55 14.95
N ASP A 145 10.38 4.92 15.34
CA ASP A 145 10.85 6.33 15.27
C ASP A 145 10.88 6.92 13.84
N ASP A 146 10.82 6.07 12.80
CA ASP A 146 10.84 6.48 11.40
C ASP A 146 9.51 6.17 10.69
N LEU A 147 8.64 7.18 10.60
CA LEU A 147 7.36 7.12 9.92
C LEU A 147 7.47 6.76 8.42
N THR A 148 8.64 7.02 7.80
CA THR A 148 8.83 6.78 6.36
C THR A 148 9.02 5.31 6.00
N LYS A 149 9.20 4.42 7.00
CA LYS A 149 9.39 2.98 6.75
C LYS A 149 8.10 2.23 6.41
N ARG A 150 6.94 2.84 6.66
CA ARG A 150 5.62 2.22 6.51
C ARG A 150 4.67 3.13 5.75
N LEU A 151 5.04 3.45 4.50
CA LEU A 151 4.28 4.37 3.68
C LEU A 151 3.07 3.71 3.04
N VAL A 152 1.97 4.45 3.06
CA VAL A 152 0.79 4.21 2.24
C VAL A 152 0.46 5.50 1.52
N TRP A 153 0.38 5.46 0.21
CA TRP A 153 0.10 6.64 -0.58
C TRP A 153 -0.76 6.29 -1.79
N PHE A 154 -1.43 7.28 -2.34
CA PHE A 154 -2.21 7.09 -3.55
C PHE A 154 -2.05 8.28 -4.49
N THR A 155 -2.30 8.03 -5.77
CA THR A 155 -2.16 9.03 -6.82
C THR A 155 -3.25 8.88 -7.87
N ILE A 156 -3.51 9.95 -8.61
CA ILE A 156 -4.34 9.94 -9.80
C ILE A 156 -3.46 9.55 -10.99
N LEU A 157 -3.89 8.54 -11.74
CA LEU A 157 -3.33 8.16 -13.03
C LEU A 157 -4.30 8.55 -14.14
N GLU A 158 -3.76 8.94 -15.30
CA GLU A 158 -4.56 9.20 -16.51
C GLU A 158 -4.16 8.18 -17.59
N ARG A 159 -5.16 7.60 -18.25
CA ARG A 159 -4.98 6.75 -19.43
C ARG A 159 -6.15 6.98 -20.40
N TYR A 160 -5.83 7.44 -21.61
CA TYR A 160 -6.83 7.66 -22.68
C TYR A 160 -8.01 8.54 -22.28
N GLY A 161 -7.76 9.62 -21.55
CA GLY A 161 -8.78 10.56 -21.09
C GLY A 161 -9.67 10.03 -19.95
N LYS A 162 -9.27 8.94 -19.31
CA LYS A 162 -9.90 8.40 -18.10
C LYS A 162 -8.93 8.44 -16.93
N TYR A 163 -9.47 8.65 -15.74
CA TYR A 163 -8.71 8.76 -14.50
C TYR A 163 -8.94 7.54 -13.62
N TYR A 164 -7.89 7.16 -12.89
CA TYR A 164 -7.83 5.99 -12.01
C TYR A 164 -7.13 6.38 -10.72
N ILE A 165 -7.49 5.78 -9.61
CA ILE A 165 -6.64 5.80 -8.40
C ILE A 165 -5.76 4.56 -8.39
N ALA A 166 -4.49 4.77 -8.09
CA ALA A 166 -3.57 3.72 -7.68
C ALA A 166 -3.16 3.96 -6.22
N ILE A 167 -3.34 2.95 -5.36
CA ILE A 167 -3.01 2.99 -3.93
C ILE A 167 -1.82 2.06 -3.71
N PHE A 168 -0.79 2.55 -3.02
CA PHE A 168 0.46 1.85 -2.77
C PHE A 168 0.66 1.60 -1.29
N TYR A 169 1.06 0.40 -0.93
CA TYR A 169 1.45 -0.02 0.40
C TYR A 169 2.93 -0.43 0.33
N ASP A 170 3.81 0.42 0.85
CA ASP A 170 5.25 0.27 0.73
C ASP A 170 5.89 -0.21 2.03
N ASN A 171 6.71 -1.25 1.91
CA ASN A 171 7.63 -1.69 2.94
C ASN A 171 9.04 -1.23 2.55
N GLU A 172 9.46 -0.09 3.06
CA GLU A 172 10.75 0.51 2.74
C GLU A 172 11.95 -0.29 3.27
N PHE A 173 11.75 -1.23 4.21
CA PHE A 173 12.82 -2.13 4.64
C PHE A 173 13.27 -3.12 3.56
N ASN A 174 12.38 -3.44 2.60
CA ASN A 174 12.66 -4.38 1.51
C ASN A 174 12.93 -3.67 0.17
N ARG A 175 12.78 -2.35 0.12
CA ARG A 175 13.09 -1.56 -1.07
C ARG A 175 14.61 -1.53 -1.26
N ALA A 176 15.08 -1.64 -2.52
CA ALA A 176 16.49 -1.44 -2.82
C ALA A 176 16.90 -0.02 -2.41
N GLN A 177 17.80 0.11 -1.47
CA GLN A 177 18.50 1.36 -1.24
C GLN A 177 19.55 1.41 -2.36
N GLY A 178 19.43 2.43 -3.21
CA GLY A 178 20.35 2.58 -4.34
C GLY A 178 21.75 2.91 -3.85
N GLU A 179 22.52 1.89 -3.54
CA GLU A 179 23.96 2.00 -3.29
C GLU A 179 24.76 2.14 -4.60
N ASP A 180 24.11 1.97 -5.77
CA ASP A 180 24.76 1.94 -7.10
C ASP A 180 24.11 2.90 -8.13
N LEU A 181 23.63 4.07 -7.71
CA LEU A 181 23.17 5.12 -8.64
C LEU A 181 24.19 6.22 -8.81
#